data_41f3a6acc4f63c7f2aa317ba55ba36c3
#
_entry.id   41f3a6acc4f63c7f2aa317ba55ba36c3
#
_cell.length_a   1.000
_cell.length_b   1.000
_cell.length_c   1.000
_cell.angle_alpha   90.00
_cell.angle_beta   90.00
_cell.angle_gamma   90.00
#
_symmetry.space_group_name_H-M   'P 1'
#
loop_
_entity.id
_entity.type
_entity.pdbx_description
1 polymer ?
#
loop_
_entity_poly.entity_id
_entity_poly.type
_entity_poly.pdbx_seq_one_letter_code
_entity_poly.pdbx_strand_id
1 'polypeptide(L)'
;MQSENVFGPYAIMGIPYNLVFIIFLIFFARRGNIDLLMFISVIAASMQFLIQLPAVKHKRYRYSPDLDFKDPYVAKMFKLIVPILIGSSAYQINLVVDKTLASELVSGSISVLNYSSKIYLMIISVFVMALTTVIFPKLSSSMIRNESQEIRSIISESVDIVALITLPATFAIVFLSYPIVEILFQRNMFNETATLMTSGALTFYILGLFFASLRMIFEKVFYSMQKTKVPMINGLIAVAVNIAFDIILVKFMQHKGLALATSISSLVSAITLYISLKKVYPDIEIKDNLISLIKILAASIIMALAMYLLFTLGVKVLGEKKIIKFLMMAISGVIALVIYVISLKALKVHALDAVLNYKRRNNEK
;
A
#
# COMPACT_ATOMS: atom_id res chain seq x y z
N MET A 1 -11.63 -5.86 19.97
CA MET A 1 -12.78 -5.35 19.20
C MET A 1 -12.93 -6.05 17.84
N GLN A 2 -11.90 -6.11 17.00
CA GLN A 2 -11.98 -6.82 15.71
C GLN A 2 -12.30 -8.31 15.88
N SER A 3 -11.76 -8.96 16.91
CA SER A 3 -12.08 -10.35 17.29
C SER A 3 -13.55 -10.55 17.69
N GLU A 4 -14.23 -9.49 18.10
CA GLU A 4 -15.64 -9.46 18.50
C GLU A 4 -16.56 -8.91 17.40
N ASN A 5 -16.07 -8.78 16.16
CA ASN A 5 -16.78 -8.20 15.02
C ASN A 5 -17.28 -6.76 15.22
N VAL A 6 -16.61 -5.98 16.10
CA VAL A 6 -16.91 -4.57 16.33
C VAL A 6 -15.93 -3.71 15.56
N PHE A 7 -16.31 -3.32 14.36
CA PHE A 7 -15.42 -2.58 13.43
C PHE A 7 -15.58 -1.06 13.50
N GLY A 8 -16.76 -0.55 13.93
CA GLY A 8 -17.10 0.88 13.91
C GLY A 8 -16.09 1.78 14.65
N PRO A 9 -15.86 1.59 15.95
CA PRO A 9 -14.93 2.42 16.72
C PRO A 9 -13.48 2.33 16.21
N TYR A 10 -13.08 1.17 15.68
CA TYR A 10 -11.78 1.00 15.06
C TYR A 10 -11.65 1.80 13.75
N ALA A 11 -12.69 1.82 12.92
CA ALA A 11 -12.68 2.56 11.67
C ALA A 11 -12.63 4.08 11.88
N ILE A 12 -13.23 4.57 12.97
CA ILE A 12 -13.35 6.01 13.26
C ILE A 12 -12.16 6.56 14.06
N MET A 13 -11.32 5.71 14.67
CA MET A 13 -10.26 6.15 15.60
C MET A 13 -9.24 7.13 14.98
N GLY A 14 -9.07 7.12 13.65
CA GLY A 14 -8.21 8.07 12.95
C GLY A 14 -8.77 9.50 12.90
N ILE A 15 -10.09 9.68 13.03
CA ILE A 15 -10.72 11.00 12.93
C ILE A 15 -10.32 11.89 14.10
N PRO A 16 -10.52 11.52 15.39
CA PRO A 16 -10.12 12.37 16.51
C PRO A 16 -8.61 12.60 16.56
N TYR A 17 -7.79 11.62 16.17
CA TYR A 17 -6.35 11.79 16.05
C TYR A 17 -5.99 12.94 15.09
N ASN A 18 -6.50 12.91 13.88
CA ASN A 18 -6.24 13.96 12.90
C ASN A 18 -6.86 15.31 13.28
N LEU A 19 -8.07 15.31 13.90
CA LEU A 19 -8.73 16.51 14.35
C LEU A 19 -7.89 17.28 15.37
N VAL A 20 -7.31 16.60 16.36
CA VAL A 20 -6.41 17.21 17.36
C VAL A 20 -5.23 17.89 16.66
N PHE A 21 -4.59 17.24 15.68
CA PHE A 21 -3.50 17.85 14.92
C PHE A 21 -3.96 19.04 14.06
N ILE A 22 -5.11 18.94 13.41
CA ILE A 22 -5.66 20.02 12.58
C ILE A 22 -5.95 21.25 13.44
N ILE A 23 -6.62 21.08 14.59
CA ILE A 23 -6.91 22.16 15.53
C ILE A 23 -5.61 22.78 16.02
N PHE A 24 -4.64 21.97 16.43
CA PHE A 24 -3.33 22.47 16.84
C PHE A 24 -2.64 23.30 15.75
N LEU A 25 -2.61 22.80 14.52
CA LEU A 25 -1.96 23.49 13.41
C LEU A 25 -2.65 24.81 13.07
N ILE A 26 -3.98 24.89 13.15
CA ILE A 26 -4.72 26.14 12.87
C ILE A 26 -4.42 27.20 13.92
N PHE A 27 -4.43 26.84 15.20
CA PHE A 27 -4.39 27.82 16.30
C PHE A 27 -2.97 28.08 16.84
N PHE A 28 -2.06 27.11 16.75
CA PHE A 28 -0.77 27.14 17.44
C PHE A 28 0.47 26.97 16.55
N ALA A 29 0.33 26.64 15.28
CA ALA A 29 1.48 26.37 14.38
C ALA A 29 2.44 27.56 14.23
N ARG A 30 1.92 28.79 14.35
CA ARG A 30 2.74 30.02 14.24
C ARG A 30 3.75 30.20 15.38
N ARG A 31 3.62 29.48 16.49
CA ARG A 31 4.50 29.59 17.67
C ARG A 31 5.75 28.72 17.61
N GLY A 32 5.90 27.85 16.59
CA GLY A 32 7.11 27.06 16.34
C GLY A 32 7.59 26.16 17.50
N ASN A 33 6.71 25.87 18.47
CA ASN A 33 7.08 25.15 19.68
C ASN A 33 7.00 23.63 19.46
N ILE A 34 8.18 22.99 19.32
CA ILE A 34 8.29 21.55 19.11
C ILE A 34 7.79 20.76 20.34
N ASP A 35 8.05 21.28 21.57
CA ASP A 35 7.62 20.59 22.79
C ASP A 35 6.08 20.52 22.87
N LEU A 36 5.41 21.59 22.46
CA LEU A 36 3.95 21.61 22.39
C LEU A 36 3.42 20.62 21.35
N LEU A 37 4.10 20.47 20.21
CA LEU A 37 3.75 19.47 19.21
C LEU A 37 3.89 18.03 19.75
N MET A 38 4.93 17.76 20.54
CA MET A 38 5.10 16.46 21.20
C MET A 38 3.98 16.18 22.20
N PHE A 39 3.60 17.16 23.02
CA PHE A 39 2.50 17.04 23.97
C PHE A 39 1.15 16.79 23.28
N ILE A 40 0.88 17.51 22.20
CA ILE A 40 -0.32 17.32 21.36
C ILE A 40 -0.34 15.92 20.71
N SER A 41 0.82 15.36 20.36
CA SER A 41 0.90 14.00 19.84
C SER A 41 0.43 12.96 20.87
N VAL A 42 0.77 13.15 22.13
CA VAL A 42 0.28 12.29 23.23
C VAL A 42 -1.24 12.42 23.40
N ILE A 43 -1.77 13.65 23.37
CA ILE A 43 -3.22 13.88 23.44
C ILE A 43 -3.92 13.20 22.25
N ALA A 44 -3.42 13.38 21.04
CA ALA A 44 -3.99 12.76 19.83
C ALA A 44 -4.03 11.23 19.92
N ALA A 45 -2.94 10.62 20.41
CA ALA A 45 -2.89 9.17 20.63
C ALA A 45 -3.88 8.73 21.73
N SER A 46 -4.00 9.50 22.80
CA SER A 46 -4.98 9.22 23.87
C SER A 46 -6.42 9.26 23.37
N MET A 47 -6.75 10.15 22.43
CA MET A 47 -8.09 10.22 21.83
C MET A 47 -8.44 8.96 21.02
N GLN A 48 -7.47 8.31 20.40
CA GLN A 48 -7.69 7.01 19.72
C GLN A 48 -8.13 5.93 20.71
N PHE A 49 -7.57 5.93 21.91
CA PHE A 49 -7.97 5.01 22.97
C PHE A 49 -9.33 5.36 23.54
N LEU A 50 -9.57 6.63 23.88
CA LEU A 50 -10.81 7.10 24.51
C LEU A 50 -12.05 6.81 23.66
N ILE A 51 -11.99 6.95 22.34
CA ILE A 51 -13.13 6.69 21.44
C ILE A 51 -13.54 5.21 21.42
N GLN A 52 -12.65 4.31 21.83
CA GLN A 52 -12.93 2.87 21.88
C GLN A 52 -13.55 2.43 23.22
N LEU A 53 -13.36 3.20 24.30
CA LEU A 53 -13.85 2.84 25.64
C LEU A 53 -15.36 2.58 25.72
N PRO A 54 -16.25 3.40 25.08
CA PRO A 54 -17.69 3.15 25.15
C PRO A 54 -18.08 1.78 24.59
N ALA A 55 -17.45 1.38 23.49
CA ALA A 55 -17.74 0.09 22.87
C ALA A 55 -17.23 -1.11 23.70
N VAL A 56 -16.08 -0.94 24.37
CA VAL A 56 -15.57 -1.95 25.34
C VAL A 56 -16.52 -2.10 26.52
N LYS A 57 -17.01 -0.98 27.09
CA LYS A 57 -17.98 -0.99 28.19
C LYS A 57 -19.31 -1.63 27.77
N HIS A 58 -19.81 -1.34 26.58
CA HIS A 58 -21.07 -1.91 26.09
C HIS A 58 -21.02 -3.45 25.94
N LYS A 59 -19.87 -4.00 25.57
CA LYS A 59 -19.63 -5.45 25.47
C LYS A 59 -19.39 -6.11 26.85
N ARG A 60 -19.47 -5.39 27.95
CA ARG A 60 -19.23 -5.88 29.33
C ARG A 60 -17.90 -6.63 29.48
N TYR A 61 -16.88 -6.25 28.74
CA TYR A 61 -15.56 -6.85 28.82
C TYR A 61 -14.99 -6.60 30.21
N ARG A 62 -14.71 -7.67 30.96
CA ARG A 62 -14.03 -7.59 32.26
C ARG A 62 -12.55 -7.84 32.01
N TYR A 63 -11.73 -6.87 32.34
CA TYR A 63 -10.29 -7.04 32.37
C TYR A 63 -9.93 -7.92 33.57
N SER A 64 -9.40 -9.11 33.31
CA SER A 64 -8.79 -9.96 34.33
C SER A 64 -7.28 -9.97 34.08
N PRO A 65 -6.46 -9.51 35.02
CA PRO A 65 -4.99 -9.57 34.88
C PRO A 65 -4.49 -10.97 35.22
N ASP A 66 -4.84 -11.95 34.40
CA ASP A 66 -4.35 -13.32 34.51
C ASP A 66 -3.20 -13.51 33.53
N LEU A 67 -2.01 -13.82 34.06
CA LEU A 67 -0.77 -14.00 33.28
C LEU A 67 -0.34 -15.48 33.41
N ASP A 68 -1.06 -16.38 32.72
CA ASP A 68 -0.63 -17.76 32.62
C ASP A 68 0.26 -17.96 31.38
N PHE A 69 1.58 -17.87 31.57
CA PHE A 69 2.59 -18.18 30.54
C PHE A 69 2.67 -19.69 30.19
N LYS A 70 2.03 -20.58 30.96
CA LYS A 70 2.00 -22.04 30.71
C LYS A 70 0.83 -22.45 29.83
N ASP A 71 -0.11 -21.53 29.57
CA ASP A 71 -1.23 -21.80 28.69
C ASP A 71 -0.70 -22.15 27.26
N PRO A 72 -1.12 -23.30 26.70
CA PRO A 72 -0.71 -23.73 25.37
C PRO A 72 -1.03 -22.71 24.27
N TYR A 73 -2.12 -21.93 24.40
CA TYR A 73 -2.48 -20.90 23.46
C TYR A 73 -1.52 -19.71 23.51
N VAL A 74 -1.05 -19.33 24.70
CA VAL A 74 -0.03 -18.30 24.89
C VAL A 74 1.29 -18.72 24.26
N ALA A 75 1.73 -19.95 24.49
CA ALA A 75 2.92 -20.51 23.87
C ALA A 75 2.83 -20.55 22.33
N LYS A 76 1.67 -20.96 21.78
CA LYS A 76 1.40 -20.94 20.33
C LYS A 76 1.43 -19.52 19.78
N MET A 77 0.85 -18.56 20.49
CA MET A 77 0.85 -17.15 20.11
C MET A 77 2.29 -16.60 20.01
N PHE A 78 3.14 -16.86 21.03
CA PHE A 78 4.55 -16.43 20.98
C PHE A 78 5.31 -17.06 19.81
N LYS A 79 5.09 -18.34 19.51
CA LYS A 79 5.71 -19.02 18.37
C LYS A 79 5.33 -18.38 17.02
N LEU A 80 4.13 -17.82 16.89
CA LEU A 80 3.66 -17.14 15.68
C LEU A 80 4.10 -15.68 15.64
N ILE A 81 4.10 -14.98 16.77
CA ILE A 81 4.42 -13.53 16.84
C ILE A 81 5.91 -13.27 16.63
N VAL A 82 6.80 -14.08 17.21
CA VAL A 82 8.25 -13.86 17.11
C VAL A 82 8.74 -13.75 15.66
N PRO A 83 8.40 -14.65 14.72
CA PRO A 83 8.77 -14.48 13.32
C PRO A 83 8.21 -13.21 12.67
N ILE A 84 6.99 -12.82 13.03
CA ILE A 84 6.37 -11.58 12.51
C ILE A 84 7.13 -10.35 13.02
N LEU A 85 7.49 -10.33 14.30
CA LEU A 85 8.29 -9.25 14.89
C LEU A 85 9.66 -9.13 14.23
N ILE A 86 10.35 -10.24 13.99
CA ILE A 86 11.64 -10.22 13.28
C ILE A 86 11.48 -9.66 11.87
N GLY A 87 10.46 -10.10 11.13
CA GLY A 87 10.18 -9.59 9.78
C GLY A 87 9.86 -8.09 9.76
N SER A 88 9.05 -7.61 10.71
CA SER A 88 8.72 -6.17 10.81
C SER A 88 9.90 -5.33 11.28
N SER A 89 10.74 -5.85 12.16
CA SER A 89 11.98 -5.17 12.61
C SER A 89 12.97 -5.03 11.47
N ALA A 90 13.09 -6.03 10.61
CA ALA A 90 13.91 -5.96 9.41
C ALA A 90 13.49 -4.79 8.50
N TYR A 91 12.17 -4.58 8.32
CA TYR A 91 11.66 -3.43 7.59
C TYR A 91 12.03 -2.08 8.23
N GLN A 92 12.00 -1.98 9.57
CA GLN A 92 12.42 -0.76 10.27
C GLN A 92 13.92 -0.50 10.09
N ILE A 93 14.75 -1.53 10.13
CA ILE A 93 16.20 -1.42 9.85
C ILE A 93 16.42 -0.88 8.43
N ASN A 94 15.66 -1.39 7.45
CA ASN A 94 15.74 -0.91 6.09
C ASN A 94 15.45 0.60 5.98
N LEU A 95 14.39 1.08 6.64
CA LEU A 95 14.06 2.51 6.67
C LEU A 95 15.16 3.38 7.31
N VAL A 96 15.89 2.85 8.30
CA VAL A 96 17.04 3.53 8.90
C VAL A 96 18.18 3.61 7.90
N VAL A 97 18.51 2.51 7.22
CA VAL A 97 19.55 2.46 6.18
C VAL A 97 19.26 3.45 5.06
N ASP A 98 18.02 3.42 4.51
CA ASP A 98 17.59 4.36 3.47
C ASP A 98 17.78 5.81 3.88
N LYS A 99 17.38 6.17 5.11
CA LYS A 99 17.55 7.54 5.65
C LYS A 99 18.99 7.91 5.88
N THR A 100 19.81 6.96 6.33
CA THR A 100 21.24 7.18 6.53
C THR A 100 21.93 7.47 5.19
N LEU A 101 21.70 6.65 4.18
CA LEU A 101 22.22 6.88 2.84
C LEU A 101 21.69 8.19 2.23
N ALA A 102 20.42 8.48 2.42
CA ALA A 102 19.81 9.72 1.94
C ALA A 102 20.36 10.98 2.64
N SER A 103 20.86 10.87 3.88
CA SER A 103 21.46 11.98 4.61
C SER A 103 22.81 12.44 4.04
N GLU A 104 23.50 11.56 3.34
CA GLU A 104 24.77 11.85 2.66
C GLU A 104 24.57 12.48 1.28
N LEU A 105 23.33 12.55 0.79
CA LEU A 105 22.99 13.13 -0.51
C LEU A 105 22.69 14.62 -0.43
N VAL A 106 22.33 15.20 -1.56
CA VAL A 106 21.92 16.61 -1.68
C VAL A 106 20.84 16.96 -0.65
N SER A 107 20.96 18.15 -0.07
CA SER A 107 19.99 18.65 0.93
C SER A 107 18.56 18.51 0.44
N GLY A 108 17.68 17.98 1.31
CA GLY A 108 16.30 17.71 0.99
C GLY A 108 16.02 16.27 0.54
N SER A 109 17.02 15.42 0.25
CA SER A 109 16.81 14.04 -0.23
C SER A 109 15.96 13.20 0.72
N ILE A 110 16.16 13.30 2.05
CA ILE A 110 15.32 12.61 3.04
C ILE A 110 13.85 13.05 2.92
N SER A 111 13.60 14.36 2.79
CA SER A 111 12.24 14.89 2.65
C SER A 111 11.59 14.43 1.35
N VAL A 112 12.33 14.44 0.26
CA VAL A 112 11.91 13.95 -1.07
C VAL A 112 11.44 12.50 -0.99
N LEU A 113 12.22 11.61 -0.39
CA LEU A 113 11.85 10.21 -0.19
C LEU A 113 10.63 10.06 0.72
N ASN A 114 10.53 10.86 1.79
CA ASN A 114 9.37 10.84 2.68
C ASN A 114 8.07 11.28 1.96
N TYR A 115 8.11 12.33 1.12
CA TYR A 115 6.94 12.77 0.38
C TYR A 115 6.54 11.77 -0.72
N SER A 116 7.52 11.24 -1.46
CA SER A 116 7.27 10.23 -2.48
C SER A 116 6.70 8.94 -1.90
N SER A 117 7.29 8.44 -0.81
CA SER A 117 6.80 7.23 -0.13
C SER A 117 5.41 7.39 0.47
N LYS A 118 5.02 8.61 0.92
CA LYS A 118 3.65 8.86 1.40
C LYS A 118 2.60 8.66 0.33
N ILE A 119 2.84 9.13 -0.91
CA ILE A 119 1.91 8.89 -2.03
C ILE A 119 1.83 7.39 -2.34
N TYR A 120 2.97 6.73 -2.43
CA TYR A 120 3.05 5.28 -2.66
C TYR A 120 2.30 4.48 -1.58
N LEU A 121 2.54 4.77 -0.30
CA LEU A 121 1.87 4.10 0.82
C LEU A 121 0.38 4.42 0.90
N MET A 122 -0.05 5.61 0.47
CA MET A 122 -1.47 5.96 0.41
C MET A 122 -2.23 5.02 -0.54
N ILE A 123 -1.65 4.71 -1.70
CA ILE A 123 -2.28 3.79 -2.67
C ILE A 123 -2.35 2.38 -2.09
N ILE A 124 -1.26 1.90 -1.49
CA ILE A 124 -1.24 0.58 -0.83
C ILE A 124 -2.29 0.52 0.28
N SER A 125 -2.36 1.52 1.15
CA SER A 125 -3.26 1.50 2.30
C SER A 125 -4.74 1.57 1.90
N VAL A 126 -5.08 2.35 0.88
CA VAL A 126 -6.48 2.48 0.44
C VAL A 126 -6.95 1.23 -0.31
N PHE A 127 -6.15 0.72 -1.25
CA PHE A 127 -6.61 -0.33 -2.15
C PHE A 127 -6.18 -1.73 -1.71
N VAL A 128 -4.90 -1.91 -1.40
CA VAL A 128 -4.35 -3.25 -1.13
C VAL A 128 -4.73 -3.73 0.27
N MET A 129 -4.69 -2.85 1.29
CA MET A 129 -5.15 -3.22 2.62
C MET A 129 -6.65 -3.52 2.67
N ALA A 130 -7.48 -2.74 1.96
CA ALA A 130 -8.90 -3.03 1.84
C ALA A 130 -9.14 -4.42 1.25
N LEU A 131 -8.43 -4.77 0.17
CA LEU A 131 -8.51 -6.08 -0.46
C LEU A 131 -8.07 -7.20 0.49
N THR A 132 -6.95 -7.02 1.20
CA THR A 132 -6.46 -8.03 2.15
C THR A 132 -7.41 -8.28 3.31
N THR A 133 -8.16 -7.28 3.76
CA THR A 133 -9.16 -7.45 4.83
C THR A 133 -10.33 -8.33 4.42
N VAL A 134 -10.66 -8.37 3.13
CA VAL A 134 -11.72 -9.24 2.58
C VAL A 134 -11.19 -10.64 2.26
N ILE A 135 -9.96 -10.73 1.72
CA ILE A 135 -9.37 -12.00 1.28
C ILE A 135 -8.95 -12.87 2.47
N PHE A 136 -8.37 -12.29 3.51
CA PHE A 136 -7.80 -13.05 4.63
C PHE A 136 -8.81 -13.95 5.37
N PRO A 137 -10.02 -13.50 5.73
CA PRO A 137 -11.04 -14.38 6.35
C PRO A 137 -11.48 -15.53 5.42
N LYS A 138 -11.64 -15.26 4.11
CA LYS A 138 -11.99 -16.29 3.13
C LYS A 138 -10.91 -17.35 3.02
N LEU A 139 -9.65 -16.94 2.88
CA LEU A 139 -8.52 -17.85 2.87
C LEU A 139 -8.46 -18.69 4.14
N SER A 140 -8.62 -18.08 5.30
CA SER A 140 -8.57 -18.78 6.58
C SER A 140 -9.68 -19.82 6.72
N SER A 141 -10.91 -19.52 6.27
CA SER A 141 -12.02 -20.47 6.29
C SER A 141 -11.82 -21.63 5.33
N SER A 142 -11.37 -21.36 4.09
CA SER A 142 -11.09 -22.43 3.11
C SER A 142 -9.89 -23.29 3.50
N MET A 143 -8.89 -22.73 4.23
CA MET A 143 -7.79 -23.48 4.82
C MET A 143 -8.27 -24.46 5.90
N ILE A 144 -9.21 -24.04 6.77
CA ILE A 144 -9.79 -24.90 7.80
C ILE A 144 -10.58 -26.06 7.17
N ARG A 145 -11.28 -25.79 6.08
CA ARG A 145 -12.07 -26.80 5.34
C ARG A 145 -11.24 -27.69 4.42
N ASN A 146 -9.95 -27.40 4.26
CA ASN A 146 -9.02 -28.08 3.34
C ASN A 146 -9.48 -28.05 1.86
N GLU A 147 -10.15 -26.97 1.44
CA GLU A 147 -10.67 -26.78 0.10
C GLU A 147 -9.60 -26.21 -0.85
N SER A 148 -8.67 -27.06 -1.29
CA SER A 148 -7.51 -26.63 -2.09
C SER A 148 -7.89 -25.91 -3.39
N GLN A 149 -9.00 -26.29 -4.03
CA GLN A 149 -9.46 -25.64 -5.26
C GLN A 149 -9.98 -24.24 -4.99
N GLU A 150 -10.72 -24.02 -3.89
CA GLU A 150 -11.19 -22.68 -3.50
C GLU A 150 -10.02 -21.77 -3.13
N ILE A 151 -9.02 -22.30 -2.39
CA ILE A 151 -7.80 -21.54 -2.04
C ILE A 151 -7.08 -21.05 -3.30
N ARG A 152 -6.94 -21.90 -4.32
CA ARG A 152 -6.32 -21.53 -5.60
C ARG A 152 -7.13 -20.44 -6.31
N SER A 153 -8.44 -20.57 -6.37
CA SER A 153 -9.33 -19.58 -6.98
C SER A 153 -9.20 -18.23 -6.29
N ILE A 154 -9.22 -18.20 -4.95
CA ILE A 154 -9.04 -16.96 -4.17
C ILE A 154 -7.68 -16.31 -4.45
N ILE A 155 -6.60 -17.09 -4.55
CA ILE A 155 -5.27 -16.54 -4.84
C ILE A 155 -5.23 -15.97 -6.27
N SER A 156 -5.72 -16.72 -7.26
CA SER A 156 -5.75 -16.28 -8.66
C SER A 156 -6.60 -15.02 -8.84
N GLU A 157 -7.82 -14.98 -8.29
CA GLU A 157 -8.68 -13.80 -8.29
C GLU A 157 -8.02 -12.60 -7.62
N SER A 158 -7.27 -12.84 -6.52
CA SER A 158 -6.54 -11.77 -5.81
C SER A 158 -5.44 -11.16 -6.64
N VAL A 159 -4.69 -11.98 -7.40
CA VAL A 159 -3.65 -11.50 -8.32
C VAL A 159 -4.26 -10.62 -9.41
N ASP A 160 -5.37 -11.04 -9.99
CA ASP A 160 -6.08 -10.28 -11.02
C ASP A 160 -6.64 -8.96 -10.49
N ILE A 161 -7.27 -8.96 -9.32
CA ILE A 161 -7.81 -7.73 -8.70
C ILE A 161 -6.69 -6.74 -8.35
N VAL A 162 -5.57 -7.24 -7.80
CA VAL A 162 -4.38 -6.41 -7.55
C VAL A 162 -3.89 -5.79 -8.85
N ALA A 163 -3.78 -6.56 -9.94
CA ALA A 163 -3.35 -6.06 -11.23
C ALA A 163 -4.30 -5.00 -11.78
N LEU A 164 -5.63 -5.26 -11.72
CA LEU A 164 -6.67 -4.32 -12.18
C LEU A 164 -6.60 -2.95 -11.49
N ILE A 165 -6.11 -2.88 -10.26
CA ILE A 165 -6.04 -1.63 -9.49
C ILE A 165 -4.64 -1.02 -9.58
N THR A 166 -3.59 -1.82 -9.40
CA THR A 166 -2.23 -1.28 -9.22
C THR A 166 -1.53 -0.96 -10.53
N LEU A 167 -1.78 -1.71 -11.61
CA LEU A 167 -1.18 -1.40 -12.91
C LEU A 167 -1.67 -0.06 -13.48
N PRO A 168 -2.98 0.23 -13.57
CA PRO A 168 -3.43 1.54 -14.04
C PRO A 168 -2.95 2.67 -13.14
N ALA A 169 -2.93 2.50 -11.81
CA ALA A 169 -2.39 3.48 -10.87
C ALA A 169 -0.89 3.72 -11.12
N THR A 170 -0.11 2.66 -11.37
CA THR A 170 1.31 2.76 -11.69
C THR A 170 1.54 3.61 -12.93
N PHE A 171 0.88 3.28 -14.05
CA PHE A 171 1.08 4.01 -15.30
C PHE A 171 0.55 5.44 -15.22
N ALA A 172 -0.60 5.69 -14.59
CA ALA A 172 -1.12 7.04 -14.38
C ALA A 172 -0.10 7.91 -13.62
N ILE A 173 0.51 7.37 -12.56
CA ILE A 173 1.47 8.12 -11.75
C ILE A 173 2.81 8.26 -12.48
N VAL A 174 3.28 7.26 -13.20
CA VAL A 174 4.52 7.37 -14.01
C VAL A 174 4.41 8.56 -14.98
N PHE A 175 3.29 8.69 -15.70
CA PHE A 175 3.10 9.76 -16.67
C PHE A 175 2.79 11.13 -16.05
N LEU A 176 2.17 11.15 -14.87
CA LEU A 176 1.71 12.39 -14.23
C LEU A 176 2.39 12.65 -12.87
N SER A 177 3.55 12.03 -12.59
CA SER A 177 4.27 12.19 -11.32
C SER A 177 4.55 13.65 -10.99
N TYR A 178 5.05 14.43 -11.95
CA TYR A 178 5.34 15.85 -11.74
C TYR A 178 4.08 16.66 -11.42
N PRO A 179 3.01 16.66 -12.25
CA PRO A 179 1.77 17.37 -11.93
C PRO A 179 1.14 16.95 -10.61
N ILE A 180 1.18 15.66 -10.27
CA ILE A 180 0.66 15.14 -8.99
C ILE A 180 1.41 15.77 -7.82
N VAL A 181 2.74 15.74 -7.85
CA VAL A 181 3.58 16.31 -6.77
C VAL A 181 3.43 17.82 -6.72
N GLU A 182 3.39 18.51 -7.88
CA GLU A 182 3.17 19.95 -7.99
C GLU A 182 1.85 20.36 -7.32
N ILE A 183 0.75 19.70 -7.66
CA ILE A 183 -0.57 20.04 -7.12
C ILE A 183 -0.62 19.79 -5.61
N LEU A 184 -0.07 18.66 -5.14
CA LEU A 184 -0.17 18.25 -3.74
C LEU A 184 0.77 19.04 -2.83
N PHE A 185 1.99 19.30 -3.24
CA PHE A 185 3.04 19.75 -2.34
C PHE A 185 3.70 21.09 -2.70
N GLN A 186 3.73 21.51 -3.98
CA GLN A 186 4.46 22.70 -4.40
C GLN A 186 3.82 23.96 -3.83
N ARG A 187 4.38 24.43 -2.71
CA ARG A 187 3.99 25.67 -2.02
C ARG A 187 5.11 26.13 -1.09
N ASN A 188 5.24 27.42 -0.87
CA ASN A 188 6.23 28.02 0.05
C ASN A 188 7.65 27.46 -0.19
N MET A 189 8.23 26.81 0.82
CA MET A 189 9.58 26.23 0.77
C MET A 189 9.69 24.98 -0.13
N PHE A 190 8.56 24.34 -0.47
CA PHE A 190 8.57 23.22 -1.41
C PHE A 190 8.52 23.79 -2.84
N ASN A 191 9.70 24.10 -3.35
CA ASN A 191 9.91 24.74 -4.64
C ASN A 191 9.90 23.77 -5.84
N GLU A 192 10.16 24.26 -7.04
CA GLU A 192 10.19 23.48 -8.27
C GLU A 192 11.27 22.37 -8.22
N THR A 193 12.45 22.65 -7.66
CA THR A 193 13.51 21.65 -7.50
C THR A 193 13.06 20.49 -6.60
N ALA A 194 12.41 20.80 -5.48
CA ALA A 194 11.84 19.77 -4.61
C ALA A 194 10.73 18.97 -5.33
N THR A 195 9.95 19.62 -6.18
CA THR A 195 8.92 18.98 -7.02
C THR A 195 9.54 17.99 -8.00
N LEU A 196 10.58 18.40 -8.73
CA LEU A 196 11.32 17.56 -9.67
C LEU A 196 11.98 16.35 -8.99
N MET A 197 12.62 16.58 -7.86
CA MET A 197 13.26 15.51 -7.10
C MET A 197 12.23 14.51 -6.58
N THR A 198 11.12 14.99 -6.00
CA THR A 198 10.07 14.15 -5.42
C THR A 198 9.32 13.36 -6.49
N SER A 199 8.99 13.99 -7.62
CA SER A 199 8.33 13.30 -8.74
C SER A 199 9.22 12.22 -9.35
N GLY A 200 10.54 12.47 -9.46
CA GLY A 200 11.49 11.48 -9.91
C GLY A 200 11.57 10.28 -8.96
N ALA A 201 11.67 10.49 -7.64
CA ALA A 201 11.64 9.41 -6.67
C ALA A 201 10.30 8.65 -6.68
N LEU A 202 9.17 9.37 -6.79
CA LEU A 202 7.84 8.77 -6.88
C LEU A 202 7.71 7.82 -8.08
N THR A 203 8.23 8.23 -9.24
CA THR A 203 8.22 7.39 -10.44
C THR A 203 8.91 6.05 -10.19
N PHE A 204 10.04 6.04 -9.49
CA PHE A 204 10.76 4.80 -9.20
C PHE A 204 10.10 3.98 -8.09
N TYR A 205 9.51 4.58 -7.05
CA TYR A 205 8.73 3.84 -6.05
C TYR A 205 7.51 3.15 -6.65
N ILE A 206 6.80 3.85 -7.55
CA ILE A 206 5.53 3.35 -8.07
C ILE A 206 5.69 2.16 -9.00
N LEU A 207 6.86 1.98 -9.64
CA LEU A 207 7.18 0.79 -10.44
C LEU A 207 7.11 -0.50 -9.61
N GLY A 208 7.39 -0.41 -8.32
CA GLY A 208 7.29 -1.54 -7.39
C GLY A 208 5.89 -1.82 -6.86
N LEU A 209 4.89 -0.95 -7.13
CA LEU A 209 3.57 -1.01 -6.51
C LEU A 209 2.87 -2.36 -6.72
N PHE A 210 2.85 -2.85 -7.94
CA PHE A 210 2.22 -4.15 -8.27
C PHE A 210 2.88 -5.29 -7.49
N PHE A 211 4.20 -5.36 -7.49
CA PHE A 211 4.96 -6.43 -6.82
C PHE A 211 4.84 -6.35 -5.30
N ALA A 212 4.87 -5.15 -4.71
CA ALA A 212 4.62 -4.96 -3.29
C ALA A 212 3.22 -5.41 -2.89
N SER A 213 2.24 -5.16 -3.74
CA SER A 213 0.86 -5.59 -3.52
C SER A 213 0.71 -7.11 -3.62
N LEU A 214 1.34 -7.75 -4.59
CA LEU A 214 1.39 -9.22 -4.69
C LEU A 214 2.07 -9.84 -3.47
N ARG A 215 3.19 -9.27 -3.03
CA ARG A 215 3.86 -9.69 -1.82
C ARG A 215 2.90 -9.71 -0.63
N MET A 216 2.13 -8.64 -0.42
CA MET A 216 1.17 -8.55 0.68
C MET A 216 0.09 -9.63 0.61
N ILE A 217 -0.42 -9.95 -0.58
CA ILE A 217 -1.38 -11.06 -0.76
C ILE A 217 -0.74 -12.40 -0.38
N PHE A 218 0.44 -12.71 -0.92
CA PHE A 218 1.12 -13.96 -0.64
C PHE A 218 1.51 -14.11 0.83
N GLU A 219 1.93 -13.04 1.50
CA GLU A 219 2.16 -13.03 2.94
C GLU A 219 0.88 -13.43 3.71
N LYS A 220 -0.30 -12.89 3.32
CA LYS A 220 -1.57 -13.25 3.95
C LYS A 220 -1.93 -14.72 3.75
N VAL A 221 -1.61 -15.30 2.58
CA VAL A 221 -1.78 -16.74 2.36
C VAL A 221 -0.94 -17.55 3.35
N PHE A 222 0.34 -17.21 3.53
CA PHE A 222 1.20 -17.92 4.50
C PHE A 222 0.75 -17.70 5.96
N TYR A 223 0.25 -16.50 6.30
CA TYR A 223 -0.29 -16.24 7.64
C TYR A 223 -1.56 -17.06 7.90
N SER A 224 -2.45 -17.23 6.91
CA SER A 224 -3.63 -18.08 7.04
C SER A 224 -3.28 -19.56 7.24
N MET A 225 -2.14 -20.01 6.68
CA MET A 225 -1.57 -21.35 6.93
C MET A 225 -0.83 -21.48 8.28
N GLN A 226 -0.71 -20.41 9.06
CA GLN A 226 0.14 -20.33 10.25
C GLN A 226 1.65 -20.58 9.97
N LYS A 227 2.09 -20.42 8.70
CA LYS A 227 3.49 -20.61 8.27
C LYS A 227 4.24 -19.27 8.30
N THR A 228 4.30 -18.61 9.45
CA THR A 228 4.86 -17.26 9.63
C THR A 228 6.36 -17.14 9.35
N LYS A 229 7.10 -18.26 9.41
CA LYS A 229 8.54 -18.31 9.08
C LYS A 229 8.83 -17.98 7.63
N VAL A 230 7.92 -18.32 6.70
CA VAL A 230 8.17 -18.08 5.26
C VAL A 230 8.17 -16.58 4.95
N PRO A 231 7.16 -15.78 5.34
CA PRO A 231 7.20 -14.33 5.21
C PRO A 231 8.38 -13.68 5.96
N MET A 232 8.74 -14.18 7.14
CA MET A 232 9.91 -13.68 7.89
C MET A 232 11.20 -13.82 7.08
N ILE A 233 11.51 -15.02 6.59
CA ILE A 233 12.73 -15.26 5.78
C ILE A 233 12.69 -14.42 4.50
N ASN A 234 11.53 -14.36 3.85
CA ASN A 234 11.35 -13.51 2.67
C ASN A 234 11.60 -12.03 2.98
N GLY A 235 11.10 -11.53 4.10
CA GLY A 235 11.35 -10.16 4.55
C GLY A 235 12.83 -9.87 4.76
N LEU A 236 13.57 -10.80 5.35
CA LEU A 236 15.04 -10.68 5.52
C LEU A 236 15.75 -10.65 4.17
N ILE A 237 15.37 -11.52 3.23
CA ILE A 237 15.91 -11.52 1.86
C ILE A 237 15.61 -10.19 1.18
N ALA A 238 14.37 -9.69 1.28
CA ALA A 238 13.96 -8.43 0.69
C ALA A 238 14.79 -7.24 1.21
N VAL A 239 15.05 -7.19 2.52
CA VAL A 239 15.90 -6.16 3.14
C VAL A 239 17.34 -6.28 2.66
N ALA A 240 17.92 -7.48 2.62
CA ALA A 240 19.27 -7.69 2.13
C ALA A 240 19.43 -7.24 0.66
N VAL A 241 18.45 -7.59 -0.20
CA VAL A 241 18.41 -7.16 -1.59
C VAL A 241 18.26 -5.63 -1.69
N ASN A 242 17.38 -5.04 -0.89
CA ASN A 242 17.18 -3.59 -0.90
C ASN A 242 18.50 -2.88 -0.53
N ILE A 243 19.12 -3.22 0.60
CA ILE A 243 20.39 -2.61 1.05
C ILE A 243 21.49 -2.77 0.00
N ALA A 244 21.60 -3.95 -0.64
CA ALA A 244 22.59 -4.18 -1.69
C ALA A 244 22.37 -3.24 -2.89
N PHE A 245 21.12 -3.11 -3.35
CA PHE A 245 20.79 -2.21 -4.46
C PHE A 245 20.86 -0.74 -4.05
N ASP A 246 20.54 -0.36 -2.81
CA ASP A 246 20.71 0.99 -2.30
C ASP A 246 22.16 1.45 -2.43
N ILE A 247 23.13 0.64 -1.94
CA ILE A 247 24.56 0.95 -2.00
C ILE A 247 25.04 1.09 -3.45
N ILE A 248 24.50 0.29 -4.36
CA ILE A 248 24.88 0.34 -5.79
C ILE A 248 24.24 1.54 -6.46
N LEU A 249 22.92 1.66 -6.39
CA LEU A 249 22.15 2.61 -7.18
C LEU A 249 22.24 4.05 -6.67
N VAL A 250 22.50 4.25 -5.38
CA VAL A 250 22.69 5.58 -4.80
C VAL A 250 23.83 6.34 -5.49
N LYS A 251 24.88 5.64 -5.92
CA LYS A 251 26.07 6.22 -6.58
C LYS A 251 25.74 6.80 -7.97
N PHE A 252 24.77 6.21 -8.67
CA PHE A 252 24.44 6.58 -10.05
C PHE A 252 23.16 7.42 -10.13
N MET A 253 22.20 7.19 -9.22
CA MET A 253 20.86 7.75 -9.31
C MET A 253 20.44 8.57 -8.08
N GLN A 254 21.33 8.70 -7.08
CA GLN A 254 21.06 9.40 -5.83
C GLN A 254 19.75 8.91 -5.16
N HIS A 255 18.90 9.82 -4.68
CA HIS A 255 17.62 9.50 -4.04
C HIS A 255 16.66 8.67 -4.93
N LYS A 256 16.77 8.79 -6.27
CA LYS A 256 15.99 7.95 -7.20
C LYS A 256 16.42 6.49 -7.15
N GLY A 257 17.72 6.25 -6.90
CA GLY A 257 18.29 4.91 -6.74
C GLY A 257 17.72 4.18 -5.53
N LEU A 258 17.56 4.85 -4.39
CA LEU A 258 16.94 4.29 -3.18
C LEU A 258 15.48 3.90 -3.44
N ALA A 259 14.72 4.75 -4.15
CA ALA A 259 13.35 4.44 -4.56
C ALA A 259 13.29 3.22 -5.50
N LEU A 260 14.21 3.11 -6.46
CA LEU A 260 14.30 1.98 -7.37
C LEU A 260 14.69 0.69 -6.66
N ALA A 261 15.63 0.74 -5.71
CA ALA A 261 16.03 -0.41 -4.91
C ALA A 261 14.85 -1.00 -4.13
N THR A 262 13.97 -0.16 -3.57
CA THR A 262 12.71 -0.59 -2.93
C THR A 262 11.79 -1.33 -3.92
N SER A 263 11.70 -0.85 -5.15
CA SER A 263 10.89 -1.50 -6.21
C SER A 263 11.48 -2.85 -6.63
N ILE A 264 12.81 -2.94 -6.79
CA ILE A 264 13.52 -4.20 -7.10
C ILE A 264 13.35 -5.20 -5.94
N SER A 265 13.53 -4.76 -4.72
CA SER A 265 13.33 -5.57 -3.51
C SER A 265 11.89 -6.14 -3.44
N SER A 266 10.89 -5.32 -3.78
CA SER A 266 9.49 -5.75 -3.85
C SER A 266 9.26 -6.81 -4.92
N LEU A 267 9.88 -6.67 -6.10
CA LEU A 267 9.85 -7.66 -7.17
C LEU A 267 10.46 -9.00 -6.72
N VAL A 268 11.68 -8.96 -6.16
CA VAL A 268 12.36 -10.17 -5.67
C VAL A 268 11.55 -10.84 -4.57
N SER A 269 10.98 -10.06 -3.65
CA SER A 269 10.12 -10.55 -2.57
C SER A 269 8.85 -11.24 -3.11
N ALA A 270 8.18 -10.66 -4.08
CA ALA A 270 7.00 -11.26 -4.72
C ALA A 270 7.35 -12.60 -5.41
N ILE A 271 8.47 -12.63 -6.14
CA ILE A 271 8.93 -13.85 -6.84
C ILE A 271 9.28 -14.95 -5.84
N THR A 272 10.05 -14.65 -4.79
CA THR A 272 10.48 -15.67 -3.79
C THR A 272 9.30 -16.19 -2.97
N LEU A 273 8.32 -15.36 -2.63
CA LEU A 273 7.06 -15.81 -2.02
C LEU A 273 6.24 -16.67 -2.96
N TYR A 274 6.14 -16.30 -4.24
CA TYR A 274 5.45 -17.11 -5.24
C TYR A 274 6.10 -18.49 -5.41
N ILE A 275 7.42 -18.55 -5.51
CA ILE A 275 8.16 -19.83 -5.57
C ILE A 275 7.88 -20.68 -4.33
N SER A 276 7.86 -20.06 -3.16
CA SER A 276 7.53 -20.73 -1.90
C SER A 276 6.07 -21.22 -1.86
N LEU A 277 5.15 -20.44 -2.45
CA LEU A 277 3.73 -20.80 -2.56
C LEU A 277 3.54 -21.97 -3.52
N LYS A 278 4.25 -21.99 -4.65
CA LYS A 278 4.20 -23.08 -5.65
C LYS A 278 4.70 -24.42 -5.06
N LYS A 279 5.62 -24.41 -4.09
CA LYS A 279 6.04 -25.64 -3.38
C LYS A 279 4.92 -26.23 -2.51
N VAL A 280 3.98 -25.40 -2.04
CA VAL A 280 2.84 -25.87 -1.19
C VAL A 280 1.64 -26.22 -2.07
N TYR A 281 1.43 -25.48 -3.14
CA TYR A 281 0.36 -25.67 -4.11
C TYR A 281 0.95 -25.76 -5.52
N PRO A 282 1.45 -26.94 -5.96
CA PRO A 282 2.13 -27.11 -7.24
C PRO A 282 1.29 -26.69 -8.46
N ASP A 283 -0.02 -26.90 -8.36
CA ASP A 283 -0.97 -26.61 -9.44
C ASP A 283 -1.47 -25.16 -9.45
N ILE A 284 -0.89 -24.26 -8.64
CA ILE A 284 -1.13 -22.82 -8.84
C ILE A 284 -0.40 -22.40 -10.11
N GLU A 285 -1.13 -22.31 -11.19
CA GLU A 285 -0.63 -21.77 -12.45
C GLU A 285 -1.03 -20.30 -12.57
N ILE A 286 -0.03 -19.41 -12.58
CA ILE A 286 -0.22 -18.00 -13.01
C ILE A 286 -0.35 -17.90 -14.54
N LYS A 287 -0.26 -19.01 -15.26
CA LYS A 287 -0.26 -19.01 -16.72
C LYS A 287 -1.52 -18.39 -17.32
N ASP A 288 -2.68 -18.73 -16.74
CA ASP A 288 -3.97 -18.14 -17.14
C ASP A 288 -4.05 -16.65 -16.77
N ASN A 289 -3.46 -16.27 -15.64
CA ASN A 289 -3.35 -14.88 -15.21
C ASN A 289 -2.39 -14.08 -16.10
N LEU A 290 -1.37 -14.71 -16.74
CA LEU A 290 -0.39 -13.98 -17.53
C LEU A 290 -1.03 -13.28 -18.73
N ILE A 291 -1.95 -13.96 -19.43
CA ILE A 291 -2.69 -13.36 -20.54
C ILE A 291 -3.58 -12.22 -20.03
N SER A 292 -4.23 -12.42 -18.87
CA SER A 292 -5.02 -11.39 -18.21
C SER A 292 -4.15 -10.18 -17.81
N LEU A 293 -2.97 -10.44 -17.24
CA LEU A 293 -2.01 -9.40 -16.86
C LEU A 293 -1.53 -8.57 -18.06
N ILE A 294 -1.21 -9.22 -19.19
CA ILE A 294 -0.80 -8.52 -20.42
C ILE A 294 -1.94 -7.62 -20.95
N LYS A 295 -3.16 -8.11 -20.94
CA LYS A 295 -4.34 -7.32 -21.35
C LYS A 295 -4.58 -6.14 -20.42
N ILE A 296 -4.48 -6.34 -19.10
CA ILE A 296 -4.62 -5.30 -18.08
C ILE A 296 -3.53 -4.25 -18.26
N LEU A 297 -2.29 -4.69 -18.50
CA LEU A 297 -1.15 -3.81 -18.75
C LEU A 297 -1.36 -2.96 -20.00
N ALA A 298 -1.81 -3.54 -21.10
CA ALA A 298 -2.12 -2.81 -22.32
C ALA A 298 -3.24 -1.78 -22.09
N ALA A 299 -4.33 -2.17 -21.43
CA ALA A 299 -5.42 -1.26 -21.07
C ALA A 299 -4.95 -0.11 -20.16
N SER A 300 -4.04 -0.41 -19.21
CA SER A 300 -3.46 0.58 -18.29
C SER A 300 -2.58 1.60 -19.02
N ILE A 301 -1.81 1.17 -19.99
CA ILE A 301 -1.00 2.07 -20.84
C ILE A 301 -1.90 2.98 -21.67
N ILE A 302 -2.92 2.42 -22.32
CA ILE A 302 -3.91 3.20 -23.11
C ILE A 302 -4.58 4.26 -22.22
N MET A 303 -5.03 3.85 -21.03
CA MET A 303 -5.62 4.75 -20.04
C MET A 303 -4.66 5.89 -19.65
N ALA A 304 -3.42 5.56 -19.31
CA ALA A 304 -2.44 6.54 -18.85
C ALA A 304 -2.03 7.52 -19.96
N LEU A 305 -1.89 7.05 -21.20
CA LEU A 305 -1.65 7.91 -22.36
C LEU A 305 -2.83 8.86 -22.61
N ALA A 306 -4.05 8.37 -22.56
CA ALA A 306 -5.25 9.18 -22.69
C ALA A 306 -5.33 10.25 -21.57
N MET A 307 -5.06 9.84 -20.32
CA MET A 307 -5.03 10.76 -19.17
C MET A 307 -3.97 11.87 -19.37
N TYR A 308 -2.76 11.48 -19.78
CA TYR A 308 -1.66 12.42 -20.02
C TYR A 308 -2.00 13.42 -21.13
N LEU A 309 -2.52 12.94 -22.26
CA LEU A 309 -2.91 13.78 -23.39
C LEU A 309 -4.04 14.76 -23.02
N LEU A 310 -5.09 14.27 -22.38
CA LEU A 310 -6.22 15.10 -21.93
C LEU A 310 -5.76 16.15 -20.92
N PHE A 311 -4.91 15.77 -19.96
CA PHE A 311 -4.37 16.68 -18.97
C PHE A 311 -3.52 17.79 -19.64
N THR A 312 -2.55 17.40 -20.46
CA THR A 312 -1.62 18.35 -21.10
C THR A 312 -2.32 19.29 -22.07
N LEU A 313 -3.23 18.78 -22.91
CA LEU A 313 -4.04 19.59 -23.81
C LEU A 313 -4.96 20.53 -23.04
N GLY A 314 -5.63 20.03 -22.01
CA GLY A 314 -6.53 20.84 -21.18
C GLY A 314 -5.80 21.98 -20.46
N VAL A 315 -4.63 21.71 -19.88
CA VAL A 315 -3.80 22.77 -19.23
C VAL A 315 -3.29 23.77 -20.26
N LYS A 316 -2.89 23.31 -21.46
CA LYS A 316 -2.45 24.20 -22.54
C LYS A 316 -3.54 25.17 -23.02
N VAL A 317 -4.80 24.71 -23.06
CA VAL A 317 -5.95 25.50 -23.51
C VAL A 317 -6.50 26.40 -22.41
N LEU A 318 -6.63 25.91 -21.19
CA LEU A 318 -7.31 26.63 -20.10
C LEU A 318 -6.35 27.42 -19.20
N GLY A 319 -5.03 27.18 -19.33
CA GLY A 319 -3.98 27.90 -18.59
C GLY A 319 -3.38 27.07 -17.44
N GLU A 320 -2.26 27.58 -16.90
CA GLU A 320 -1.42 26.85 -15.93
C GLU A 320 -1.75 27.13 -14.46
N LYS A 321 -2.86 27.83 -14.18
CA LYS A 321 -3.26 28.08 -12.78
C LYS A 321 -3.44 26.78 -12.03
N LYS A 322 -2.99 26.72 -10.79
CA LYS A 322 -3.01 25.49 -9.95
C LYS A 322 -4.39 24.87 -9.85
N ILE A 323 -5.44 25.70 -9.73
CA ILE A 323 -6.82 25.21 -9.70
C ILE A 323 -7.24 24.54 -11.01
N ILE A 324 -6.78 25.08 -12.16
CA ILE A 324 -7.06 24.50 -13.47
C ILE A 324 -6.35 23.16 -13.60
N LYS A 325 -5.06 23.08 -13.22
CA LYS A 325 -4.31 21.82 -13.20
C LYS A 325 -5.03 20.75 -12.33
N PHE A 326 -5.53 21.14 -11.15
CA PHE A 326 -6.29 20.23 -10.28
C PHE A 326 -7.59 19.74 -10.94
N LEU A 327 -8.38 20.66 -11.50
CA LEU A 327 -9.63 20.31 -12.19
C LEU A 327 -9.37 19.42 -13.42
N MET A 328 -8.35 19.78 -14.23
CA MET A 328 -7.98 18.99 -15.40
C MET A 328 -7.47 17.59 -15.01
N MET A 329 -6.75 17.46 -13.90
CA MET A 329 -6.33 16.15 -13.39
C MET A 329 -7.54 15.30 -12.98
N ALA A 330 -8.52 15.88 -12.30
CA ALA A 330 -9.74 15.18 -11.92
C ALA A 330 -10.57 14.76 -13.15
N ILE A 331 -10.80 15.66 -14.09
CA ILE A 331 -11.57 15.40 -15.32
C ILE A 331 -10.86 14.35 -16.18
N SER A 332 -9.58 14.52 -16.46
CA SER A 332 -8.81 13.55 -17.25
C SER A 332 -8.75 12.19 -16.56
N GLY A 333 -8.66 12.15 -15.23
CA GLY A 333 -8.72 10.91 -14.46
C GLY A 333 -10.04 10.16 -14.60
N VAL A 334 -11.18 10.87 -14.51
CA VAL A 334 -12.51 10.26 -14.69
C VAL A 334 -12.67 9.72 -16.13
N ILE A 335 -12.31 10.51 -17.14
CA ILE A 335 -12.39 10.08 -18.54
C ILE A 335 -11.47 8.89 -18.80
N ALA A 336 -10.24 8.92 -18.26
CA ALA A 336 -9.30 7.84 -18.39
C ALA A 336 -9.78 6.53 -17.73
N LEU A 337 -10.45 6.61 -16.58
CA LEU A 337 -11.08 5.45 -15.95
C LEU A 337 -12.19 4.84 -16.82
N VAL A 338 -12.99 5.67 -17.49
CA VAL A 338 -14.00 5.19 -18.45
C VAL A 338 -13.31 4.48 -19.62
N ILE A 339 -12.25 5.07 -20.19
CA ILE A 339 -11.46 4.47 -21.27
C ILE A 339 -10.86 3.14 -20.80
N TYR A 340 -10.36 3.07 -19.58
CA TYR A 340 -9.82 1.85 -18.99
C TYR A 340 -10.85 0.73 -18.95
N VAL A 341 -12.05 1.00 -18.41
CA VAL A 341 -13.13 0.01 -18.33
C VAL A 341 -13.57 -0.45 -19.73
N ILE A 342 -13.66 0.47 -20.70
CA ILE A 342 -13.97 0.14 -22.09
C ILE A 342 -12.88 -0.75 -22.70
N SER A 343 -11.59 -0.42 -22.47
CA SER A 343 -10.44 -1.19 -22.97
C SER A 343 -10.43 -2.60 -22.36
N LEU A 344 -10.71 -2.75 -21.06
CA LEU A 344 -10.80 -4.06 -20.41
C LEU A 344 -11.91 -4.93 -21.01
N LYS A 345 -13.10 -4.35 -21.29
CA LYS A 345 -14.19 -5.04 -21.94
C LYS A 345 -13.85 -5.45 -23.38
N ALA A 346 -13.25 -4.54 -24.14
CA ALA A 346 -12.82 -4.81 -25.53
C ALA A 346 -11.79 -5.95 -25.60
N LEU A 347 -10.86 -6.00 -24.63
CA LEU A 347 -9.84 -7.05 -24.50
C LEU A 347 -10.38 -8.34 -23.85
N LYS A 348 -11.67 -8.37 -23.47
CA LYS A 348 -12.31 -9.53 -22.82
C LYS A 348 -11.52 -10.02 -21.61
N VAL A 349 -11.28 -9.11 -20.65
CA VAL A 349 -10.58 -9.42 -19.39
C VAL A 349 -11.58 -10.01 -18.41
N HIS A 350 -11.54 -11.32 -18.16
CA HIS A 350 -12.45 -12.05 -17.26
C HIS A 350 -12.42 -11.55 -15.82
N ALA A 351 -11.29 -11.02 -15.36
CA ALA A 351 -11.16 -10.45 -14.02
C ALA A 351 -12.16 -9.29 -13.76
N LEU A 352 -12.53 -8.53 -14.79
CA LEU A 352 -13.53 -7.45 -14.67
C LEU A 352 -14.91 -8.03 -14.35
N ASP A 353 -15.28 -9.13 -14.98
CA ASP A 353 -16.57 -9.79 -14.77
C ASP A 353 -16.67 -10.37 -13.35
N ALA A 354 -15.57 -10.88 -12.81
CA ALA A 354 -15.49 -11.36 -11.42
C ALA A 354 -15.76 -10.22 -10.43
N VAL A 355 -15.22 -9.03 -10.65
CA VAL A 355 -15.43 -7.85 -9.79
C VAL A 355 -16.89 -7.33 -9.91
N LEU A 356 -17.44 -7.27 -11.12
CA LEU A 356 -18.80 -6.78 -11.35
C LEU A 356 -19.86 -7.75 -10.82
N ASN A 357 -19.66 -9.06 -10.97
CA ASN A 357 -20.59 -10.10 -10.53
C ASN A 357 -20.48 -10.41 -9.03
N TYR A 358 -19.41 -10.00 -8.35
CA TYR A 358 -19.26 -10.12 -6.90
C TYR A 358 -20.43 -9.45 -6.15
N LYS A 359 -20.90 -8.31 -6.64
CA LYS A 359 -22.06 -7.59 -6.10
C LYS A 359 -23.38 -8.32 -6.31
N ARG A 360 -23.53 -9.08 -7.40
CA ARG A 360 -24.73 -9.89 -7.67
C ARG A 360 -24.82 -11.13 -6.77
N ARG A 361 -23.72 -11.85 -6.57
CA ARG A 361 -23.68 -13.06 -5.72
C ARG A 361 -23.92 -12.79 -4.24
N ASN A 362 -23.63 -11.59 -3.73
CA ASN A 362 -23.91 -11.22 -2.34
C ASN A 362 -25.35 -10.70 -2.11
N ASN A 363 -26.06 -10.31 -3.16
CA ASN A 363 -27.46 -9.88 -3.05
C ASN A 363 -28.45 -11.04 -3.21
N GLU A 364 -27.99 -12.23 -3.61
CA GLU A 364 -28.80 -13.44 -3.79
C GLU A 364 -28.65 -14.43 -2.62
N LYS A 365 -27.87 -14.08 -1.60
CA LYS A 365 -27.75 -14.78 -0.30
C LYS A 365 -28.30 -13.91 0.84
#